data_6e393b252433d02acb6e22111e5024a8
#
_entry.id   6e393b252433d02acb6e22111e5024a8
#
_cell.length_a   1.000
_cell.length_b   1.000
_cell.length_c   1.000
_cell.angle_alpha   90.00
_cell.angle_beta   90.00
_cell.angle_gamma   90.00
#
_symmetry.space_group_name_H-M   'P 1'
#
loop_
_entity.id
_entity.type
_entity.pdbx_description
1 polymer ?
#
loop_
_entity_poly.entity_id
_entity_poly.type
_entity_poly.pdbx_seq_one_letter_code
_entity_poly.pdbx_strand_id
1 'polypeptide(L)' 'MKKHLLQAPVPAVFHKPGGQKEPATLPAGAVIDESSRHSSTLEGKVGVYWQGLHFSVSLRDLMANSKMPGR' A
#
# COMPACT_ATOMS: atom_id res chain seq x y z
N MET A 1 -12.59 0.97 5.76
CA MET A 1 -11.21 0.87 5.28
C MET A 1 -10.26 1.59 6.21
N LYS A 2 -9.06 1.06 6.33
CA LYS A 2 -8.05 1.67 7.17
C LYS A 2 -7.17 2.57 6.32
N LYS A 3 -6.84 3.74 6.85
CA LYS A 3 -5.94 4.67 6.20
C LYS A 3 -4.59 4.65 6.90
N HIS A 4 -3.55 4.79 6.11
CA HIS A 4 -2.19 4.84 6.62
C HIS A 4 -1.48 6.05 6.04
N LEU A 5 -0.79 6.80 6.89
CA LEU A 5 0.06 7.89 6.46
C LEU A 5 1.50 7.37 6.37
N LEU A 6 2.08 7.41 5.19
CA LEU A 6 3.45 6.94 5.00
C LEU A 6 4.44 7.98 5.52
N GLN A 7 5.35 7.55 6.38
CA GLN A 7 6.37 8.44 6.94
C GLN A 7 7.67 8.39 6.14
N ALA A 8 7.81 7.37 5.28
CA ALA A 8 8.97 7.20 4.42
C ALA A 8 8.51 6.56 3.12
N PRO A 9 9.30 6.66 2.05
CA PRO A 9 8.94 5.97 0.80
C PRO A 9 8.86 4.47 1.01
N VAL A 10 7.86 3.85 0.40
CA VAL A 10 7.60 2.42 0.54
C VAL A 10 7.58 1.78 -0.84
N PRO A 11 8.40 0.74 -1.08
CA PRO A 11 8.33 0.00 -2.34
C PRO A 11 6.97 -0.65 -2.51
N ALA A 12 6.45 -0.61 -3.72
CA ALA A 12 5.13 -1.14 -4.02
C ALA A 12 5.12 -1.76 -5.40
N VAL A 13 4.06 -2.51 -5.69
CA VAL A 13 3.82 -3.04 -7.03
C VAL A 13 2.50 -2.45 -7.51
N PHE A 14 2.54 -1.73 -8.61
CA PHE A 14 1.36 -1.15 -9.21
C PHE A 14 0.66 -2.21 -10.06
N HIS A 15 -0.63 -2.41 -9.81
CA HIS A 15 -1.45 -3.36 -10.56
C HIS A 15 -2.19 -2.61 -11.64
N LYS A 16 -1.79 -2.83 -12.89
CA LYS A 16 -2.42 -2.20 -14.04
C LYS A 16 -3.66 -2.97 -14.47
N PRO A 17 -4.62 -2.29 -15.11
CA PRO A 17 -5.71 -2.99 -15.79
C PRO A 17 -5.13 -4.02 -16.77
N GLY A 18 -5.77 -5.18 -16.87
CA GLY A 18 -5.29 -6.24 -17.74
C GLY A 18 -4.32 -7.21 -17.09
N GLY A 19 -4.05 -7.04 -15.79
CA GLY A 19 -3.25 -7.98 -15.02
C GLY A 19 -1.75 -7.75 -15.05
N GLN A 20 -1.30 -6.68 -15.67
CA GLN A 20 0.12 -6.32 -15.66
C GLN A 20 0.52 -5.68 -14.34
N LYS A 21 1.78 -5.88 -13.98
CA LYS A 21 2.33 -5.34 -12.75
C LYS A 21 3.61 -4.57 -13.04
N GLU A 22 3.81 -3.46 -12.32
CA GLU A 22 5.01 -2.66 -12.44
C GLU A 22 5.56 -2.31 -11.06
N PRO A 23 6.89 -2.30 -10.89
CA PRO A 23 7.45 -1.79 -9.66
C PRO A 23 7.18 -0.28 -9.54
N ALA A 24 6.89 0.15 -8.32
CA ALA A 24 6.61 1.55 -8.04
C ALA A 24 7.06 1.86 -6.62
N THR A 25 7.07 3.14 -6.28
CA THR A 25 7.39 3.57 -4.92
C THR A 25 6.33 4.57 -4.48
N LEU A 26 5.71 4.29 -3.34
CA LEU A 26 4.77 5.24 -2.73
C LEU A 26 5.58 6.27 -1.95
N PRO A 27 5.35 7.57 -2.18
CA PRO A 27 6.18 8.59 -1.54
C PRO A 27 5.85 8.78 -0.07
N ALA A 28 6.80 9.34 0.66
CA ALA A 28 6.55 9.77 2.02
C ALA A 28 5.46 10.85 2.02
N GLY A 29 4.59 10.82 3.01
CA GLY A 29 3.47 11.75 3.09
C GLY A 29 2.22 11.28 2.36
N ALA A 30 2.29 10.16 1.63
CA ALA A 30 1.12 9.63 0.96
C ALA A 30 0.14 9.05 1.99
N VAL A 31 -1.15 9.32 1.78
CA VAL A 31 -2.21 8.69 2.57
C VAL A 31 -2.83 7.61 1.70
N ILE A 32 -2.70 6.37 2.15
CA ILE A 32 -3.18 5.21 1.40
C ILE A 32 -4.31 4.54 2.15
N ASP A 33 -5.20 3.88 1.40
CA ASP A 33 -6.31 3.12 1.97
C ASP A 33 -6.00 1.63 1.86
N GLU A 34 -6.00 0.95 2.99
CA GLU A 34 -5.81 -0.49 3.00
C GLU A 34 -7.09 -1.18 2.56
N SER A 35 -6.96 -2.10 1.59
CA SER A 35 -8.09 -2.88 1.10
C SER A 35 -8.06 -4.26 1.73
N SER A 36 -9.07 -4.57 2.53
CA SER A 36 -9.15 -5.89 3.15
C SER A 36 -9.41 -7.00 2.13
N ARG A 37 -9.98 -6.65 0.99
CA ARG A 37 -10.29 -7.65 -0.04
C ARG A 37 -9.04 -8.17 -0.75
N HIS A 38 -7.98 -7.40 -0.74
CA HIS A 38 -6.76 -7.74 -1.48
C HIS A 38 -5.59 -8.03 -0.56
N SER A 39 -5.84 -8.14 0.73
CA SER A 39 -4.78 -8.48 1.67
C SER A 39 -4.43 -9.95 1.54
N SER A 40 -3.15 -10.24 1.47
CA SER A 40 -2.66 -11.61 1.45
C SER A 40 -1.64 -11.78 2.55
N THR A 41 -2.11 -12.21 3.71
CA THR A 41 -1.23 -12.43 4.86
C THR A 41 -0.28 -13.60 4.61
N LEU A 42 -0.70 -14.58 3.79
CA LEU A 42 0.15 -15.71 3.46
C LEU A 42 1.39 -15.30 2.70
N GLU A 43 1.28 -14.25 1.88
CA GLU A 43 2.40 -13.74 1.11
C GLU A 43 3.06 -12.53 1.79
N GLY A 44 2.52 -12.10 2.90
CA GLY A 44 3.02 -10.92 3.59
C GLY A 44 2.80 -9.62 2.84
N LYS A 45 1.81 -9.59 1.96
CA LYS A 45 1.50 -8.41 1.14
C LYS A 45 0.11 -7.92 1.43
N VAL A 46 -0.07 -6.60 1.28
CA VAL A 46 -1.33 -5.93 1.54
C VAL A 46 -1.70 -5.11 0.30
N GLY A 47 -2.96 -5.23 -0.12
CA GLY A 47 -3.48 -4.38 -1.19
C GLY A 47 -3.85 -3.02 -0.64
N VAL A 48 -3.42 -1.97 -1.31
CA VAL A 48 -3.73 -0.59 -0.91
C VAL A 48 -4.15 0.23 -2.11
N TYR A 49 -4.88 1.31 -1.85
CA TYR A 49 -5.26 2.27 -2.87
C TYR A 49 -4.64 3.62 -2.56
N TRP A 50 -4.08 4.25 -3.57
CA TRP A 50 -3.53 5.59 -3.49
C TRP A 50 -3.86 6.33 -4.78
N GLN A 51 -4.49 7.49 -4.65
CA GLN A 51 -4.93 8.30 -5.80
C GLN A 51 -5.78 7.50 -6.79
N GLY A 52 -6.61 6.61 -6.27
CA GLY A 52 -7.48 5.78 -7.09
C GLY A 52 -6.79 4.62 -7.78
N LEU A 53 -5.51 4.41 -7.53
CA LEU A 53 -4.75 3.33 -8.14
C LEU A 53 -4.49 2.23 -7.12
N HIS A 54 -4.43 1.00 -7.60
CA HIS A 54 -4.25 -0.18 -6.75
C HIS A 54 -2.79 -0.62 -6.73
N PHE A 55 -2.26 -0.82 -5.52
CA PHE A 55 -0.89 -1.25 -5.32
C PHE A 55 -0.85 -2.39 -4.31
N SER A 56 0.21 -3.19 -4.37
CA SER A 56 0.54 -4.15 -3.31
C SER A 56 1.80 -3.69 -2.62
N VAL A 57 1.81 -3.76 -1.29
CA VAL A 57 2.99 -3.41 -0.49
C VAL A 57 3.27 -4.54 0.48
N SER A 58 4.52 -4.65 0.90
CA SER A 58 4.89 -5.58 1.95
C SER A 58 4.27 -5.12 3.27
N LEU A 59 3.62 -6.04 3.97
CA LEU A 59 3.05 -5.72 5.27
C LEU A 59 4.12 -5.19 6.24
N ARG A 60 5.31 -5.77 6.20
CA ARG A 60 6.42 -5.33 7.04
C ARG A 60 6.80 -3.89 6.75
N ASP A 61 6.93 -3.54 5.46
CA ASP A 61 7.27 -2.17 5.07
C ASP A 61 6.16 -1.20 5.44
N LEU A 62 4.91 -1.62 5.26
CA LEU A 62 3.78 -0.78 5.61
C LEU A 62 3.76 -0.48 7.11
N MET A 63 3.94 -1.49 7.94
CA MET A 63 3.91 -1.30 9.38
C MET A 63 5.11 -0.51 9.89
N ALA A 64 6.26 -0.67 9.26
CA ALA A 64 7.48 0.03 9.68
C ALA A 64 7.45 1.51 9.28
N ASN A 65 6.75 1.87 8.21
CA ASN A 65 6.84 3.19 7.61
C ASN A 65 5.52 3.95 7.58
N SER A 66 4.50 3.47 8.28
CA SER A 66 3.21 4.14 8.25
C SER A 66 2.69 4.42 9.64
N LYS A 67 1.78 5.39 9.71
CA LYS A 67 1.01 5.72 10.89
C LYS A 67 -0.45 5.76 10.52
N MET A 68 -1.31 5.42 11.47
CA MET A 68 -2.74 5.62 11.27
C MET A 68 -3.08 7.07 11.56
N PRO A 69 -3.66 7.80 10.58
CA PRO A 69 -4.06 9.18 10.83
C PRO A 69 -5.18 9.26 11.87
N GLY A 70 -5.26 10.38 12.55
CA GLY A 70 -6.36 10.64 13.47
C GLY A 70 -6.19 10.06 14.86
N ARG A 71 -5.02 9.60 15.19
CA ARG A 71 -4.74 9.10 16.52
C ARG A 71 -4.01 10.12 17.35
#